data_f55cfe0233d4c215a0afc75b9e072b77
#
_entry.id   f55cfe0233d4c215a0afc75b9e072b77
#
_cell.length_a   1.000
_cell.length_b   1.000
_cell.length_c   1.000
_cell.angle_alpha   90.00
_cell.angle_beta   90.00
_cell.angle_gamma   90.00
#
_symmetry.space_group_name_H-M   'P 1'
#
loop_
_entity.id
_entity.type
_entity.pdbx_description
1 polymer ?
#
loop_
_entity_poly.entity_id
_entity_poly.type
_entity_poly.pdbx_seq_one_letter_code
_entity_poly.pdbx_strand_id
1 'polypeptide(L)'
;SSFPVYASGVTHRGPYKNGPGEINVPVVIGDAVVNPGDIIIGDDDGLLALPQELAVETIALALDQAKKEAALLKAIRGKGKIDRRWVDEALRAKGCVVPAKLRSR
;
A
#
# COMPACT_ATOMS: atom_id res chain seq x y z
N SER A 1 -9.35 -13.09 19.59
CA SER A 1 -9.47 -11.72 20.11
C SER A 1 -9.96 -10.82 19.00
N SER A 2 -10.89 -9.92 19.28
CA SER A 2 -11.36 -8.92 18.31
C SER A 2 -10.44 -7.67 18.29
N PHE A 3 -9.43 -7.65 19.12
CA PHE A 3 -8.45 -6.57 19.15
C PHE A 3 -7.35 -6.81 18.12
N PRO A 4 -7.15 -5.92 17.14
CA PRO A 4 -6.12 -6.09 16.13
C PRO A 4 -4.73 -5.95 16.74
N VAL A 5 -3.86 -6.91 16.46
CA VAL A 5 -2.46 -6.90 16.88
C VAL A 5 -1.59 -7.23 15.68
N TYR A 6 -0.69 -6.33 15.34
CA TYR A 6 0.27 -6.49 14.26
C TYR A 6 1.67 -6.55 14.83
N ALA A 7 2.50 -7.44 14.32
CA ALA A 7 3.88 -7.61 14.77
C ALA A 7 4.75 -8.16 13.64
N SER A 8 6.03 -7.80 13.65
CA SER A 8 7.01 -8.36 12.71
C SER A 8 7.38 -9.81 13.01
N GLY A 9 6.97 -10.35 14.15
CA GLY A 9 7.22 -11.72 14.53
C GLY A 9 6.71 -12.07 15.91
N VAL A 10 6.77 -13.34 16.23
CA VAL A 10 6.38 -13.90 17.54
C VAL A 10 7.59 -14.56 18.17
N THR A 11 7.80 -14.35 19.46
CA THR A 11 8.88 -14.98 20.23
C THR A 11 8.33 -15.55 21.53
N HIS A 12 8.91 -16.67 21.99
CA HIS A 12 8.64 -17.24 23.31
C HIS A 12 9.39 -16.51 24.46
N ARG A 13 10.30 -15.60 24.12
CA ARG A 13 11.05 -14.82 25.12
C ARG A 13 10.12 -13.80 25.77
N GLY A 14 9.89 -13.94 27.08
CA GLY A 14 9.08 -12.98 27.85
C GLY A 14 9.70 -11.58 27.88
N PRO A 15 8.90 -10.52 27.88
CA PRO A 15 9.40 -9.14 27.99
C PRO A 15 9.90 -8.85 29.41
N TYR A 16 10.77 -7.86 29.55
CA TYR A 16 11.13 -7.31 30.85
C TYR A 16 9.92 -6.63 31.50
N LYS A 17 9.65 -6.95 32.78
CA LYS A 17 8.47 -6.41 33.47
C LYS A 17 8.71 -5.05 34.13
N ASN A 18 9.96 -4.69 34.39
CA ASN A 18 10.35 -3.50 35.14
C ASN A 18 11.10 -2.49 34.24
N GLY A 19 10.89 -2.54 32.94
CA GLY A 19 11.49 -1.59 32.01
C GLY A 19 10.77 -0.23 32.08
N PRO A 20 11.48 0.87 31.84
CA PRO A 20 10.83 2.14 31.56
C PRO A 20 10.01 2.04 30.29
N GLY A 21 8.91 2.76 30.23
CA GLY A 21 8.07 2.88 29.05
C GLY A 21 7.41 4.25 29.04
N GLU A 22 7.09 4.70 27.87
CA GLU A 22 6.37 5.95 27.64
C GLU A 22 5.13 5.66 26.81
N ILE A 23 4.10 6.46 26.99
CA ILE A 23 2.88 6.40 26.20
C ILE A 23 2.68 7.74 25.49
N ASN A 24 2.03 7.69 24.33
CA ASN A 24 1.75 8.87 23.53
C ASN A 24 3.04 9.61 23.06
N VAL A 25 4.03 8.84 22.66
CA VAL A 25 5.29 9.29 22.07
C VAL A 25 5.48 8.67 20.68
N PRO A 26 6.29 9.27 19.81
CA PRO A 26 6.65 8.65 18.54
C PRO A 26 7.32 7.31 18.75
N VAL A 27 6.96 6.32 17.95
CA VAL A 27 7.55 4.98 17.93
C VAL A 27 8.05 4.61 16.54
N VAL A 28 9.07 3.77 16.49
CA VAL A 28 9.57 3.22 15.24
C VAL A 28 9.10 1.77 15.12
N ILE A 29 8.38 1.44 14.05
CA ILE A 29 7.93 0.09 13.74
C ILE A 29 8.44 -0.27 12.35
N GLY A 30 9.36 -1.24 12.26
CA GLY A 30 10.09 -1.49 11.03
C GLY A 30 10.89 -0.26 10.62
N ASP A 31 10.67 0.23 9.40
CA ASP A 31 11.34 1.42 8.85
C ASP A 31 10.48 2.69 8.94
N ALA A 32 9.32 2.61 9.59
CA ALA A 32 8.37 3.72 9.68
C ALA A 32 8.35 4.33 11.08
N VAL A 33 8.30 5.66 11.13
CA VAL A 33 8.01 6.42 12.35
C VAL A 33 6.50 6.62 12.42
N VAL A 34 5.91 6.24 13.55
CA VAL A 34 4.48 6.43 13.84
C VAL A 34 4.36 7.45 14.97
N ASN A 35 3.66 8.53 14.72
CA ASN A 35 3.46 9.60 15.68
C ASN A 35 2.12 9.44 16.42
N PRO A 36 2.01 9.98 17.63
CA PRO A 36 0.73 10.09 18.32
C PRO A 36 -0.29 10.85 17.45
N GLY A 37 -1.48 10.25 17.25
CA GLY A 37 -2.53 10.83 16.42
C GLY A 37 -2.53 10.37 14.97
N ASP A 38 -1.52 9.65 14.49
CA ASP A 38 -1.53 9.06 13.15
C ASP A 38 -2.69 8.05 13.01
N ILE A 39 -3.27 8.02 11.83
CA ILE A 39 -4.32 7.06 11.46
C ILE A 39 -3.64 5.78 11.00
N ILE A 40 -3.92 4.67 11.68
CA ILE A 40 -3.39 3.36 11.32
C ILE A 40 -4.42 2.60 10.50
N ILE A 41 -4.02 2.17 9.32
CA ILE A 41 -4.81 1.32 8.43
C ILE A 41 -4.04 0.03 8.25
N GLY A 42 -4.70 -1.11 8.46
CA GLY A 42 -4.03 -2.40 8.36
C GLY A 42 -4.94 -3.50 7.84
N ASP A 43 -4.35 -4.40 7.06
CA ASP A 43 -4.95 -5.62 6.55
C ASP A 43 -3.93 -6.77 6.54
N ASP A 44 -4.22 -7.85 5.81
CA ASP A 44 -3.32 -9.01 5.71
C ASP A 44 -2.03 -8.71 4.92
N ASP A 45 -2.01 -7.65 4.13
CA ASP A 45 -0.84 -7.22 3.35
C ASP A 45 0.12 -6.34 4.16
N GLY A 46 -0.36 -5.67 5.22
CA GLY A 46 0.50 -4.85 6.06
C GLY A 46 -0.19 -3.69 6.77
N LEU A 47 0.63 -2.75 7.19
CA LEU A 47 0.22 -1.55 7.94
C LEU A 47 0.64 -0.28 7.22
N LEU A 48 -0.23 0.71 7.26
CA LEU A 48 0.05 2.07 6.84
C LEU A 48 -0.20 3.02 8.00
N ALA A 49 0.75 3.91 8.29
CA ALA A 49 0.56 5.05 9.17
C ALA A 49 0.36 6.31 8.33
N LEU A 50 -0.75 6.99 8.53
CA LEU A 50 -1.12 8.20 7.80
C LEU A 50 -1.23 9.38 8.75
N PRO A 51 -0.41 10.43 8.61
CA PRO A 51 -0.55 11.66 9.35
C PRO A 51 -1.95 12.24 9.20
N GLN A 52 -2.55 12.66 10.30
CA GLN A 52 -3.95 13.09 10.33
C GLN A 52 -4.21 14.27 9.38
N GLU A 53 -3.25 15.18 9.26
CA GLU A 53 -3.32 16.35 8.38
C GLU A 53 -3.36 15.99 6.89
N LEU A 54 -2.82 14.84 6.50
CA LEU A 54 -2.82 14.37 5.11
C LEU A 54 -4.04 13.53 4.76
N ALA A 55 -4.89 13.19 5.74
CA ALA A 55 -5.97 12.22 5.55
C ALA A 55 -6.96 12.66 4.47
N VAL A 56 -7.39 13.91 4.46
CA VAL A 56 -8.40 14.41 3.51
C VAL A 56 -7.89 14.34 2.07
N GLU A 57 -6.66 14.79 1.84
CA GLU A 57 -6.04 14.76 0.52
C GLU A 57 -5.81 13.32 0.05
N THR A 58 -5.27 12.48 0.93
CA THR A 58 -5.00 11.08 0.61
C THR A 58 -6.27 10.30 0.28
N ILE A 59 -7.37 10.52 1.03
CA ILE A 59 -8.67 9.90 0.75
C ILE A 59 -9.18 10.30 -0.64
N ALA A 60 -9.06 11.58 -1.01
CA ALA A 60 -9.49 12.05 -2.32
C ALA A 60 -8.71 11.35 -3.45
N LEU A 61 -7.40 11.23 -3.32
CA LEU A 61 -6.54 10.51 -4.28
C LEU A 61 -6.86 9.01 -4.32
N ALA A 62 -7.08 8.38 -3.18
CA ALA A 62 -7.44 6.97 -3.08
C ALA A 62 -8.79 6.66 -3.75
N LEU A 63 -9.79 7.53 -3.56
CA LEU A 63 -11.09 7.39 -4.22
C LEU A 63 -11.00 7.54 -5.75
N ASP A 64 -10.14 8.43 -6.24
CA ASP A 64 -9.90 8.56 -7.68
C ASP A 64 -9.20 7.32 -8.24
N GLN A 65 -8.20 6.80 -7.54
CA GLN A 65 -7.53 5.57 -7.90
C GLN A 65 -8.50 4.37 -7.92
N ALA A 66 -9.34 4.22 -6.90
CA ALA A 66 -10.34 3.15 -6.84
C ALA A 66 -11.31 3.19 -8.03
N LYS A 67 -11.71 4.38 -8.50
CA LYS A 67 -12.54 4.52 -9.72
C LYS A 67 -11.80 4.03 -10.97
N LYS A 68 -10.51 4.35 -11.11
CA LYS A 68 -9.68 3.89 -12.24
C LYS A 68 -9.54 2.37 -12.23
N GLU A 69 -9.30 1.78 -11.07
CA GLU A 69 -9.20 0.33 -10.90
C GLU A 69 -10.53 -0.39 -11.20
N ALA A 70 -11.63 0.14 -10.71
CA ALA A 70 -12.97 -0.40 -11.01
C ALA A 70 -13.27 -0.37 -12.51
N ALA A 71 -12.90 0.71 -13.21
CA ALA A 71 -13.05 0.82 -14.65
C ALA A 71 -12.16 -0.20 -15.40
N LEU A 72 -10.92 -0.39 -14.94
CA LEU A 72 -9.99 -1.37 -15.48
C LEU A 72 -10.51 -2.79 -15.30
N LEU A 73 -10.96 -3.14 -14.10
CA LEU A 73 -11.55 -4.46 -13.80
C LEU A 73 -12.78 -4.74 -14.66
N LYS A 74 -13.63 -3.73 -14.85
CA LYS A 74 -14.80 -3.84 -15.75
C LYS A 74 -14.38 -4.10 -17.21
N ALA A 75 -13.34 -3.43 -17.70
CA ALA A 75 -12.81 -3.65 -19.05
C ALA A 75 -12.21 -5.05 -19.21
N ILE A 76 -11.49 -5.54 -18.22
CA ILE A 76 -10.91 -6.90 -18.21
C ILE A 76 -12.03 -7.95 -18.25
N ARG A 77 -13.02 -7.83 -17.37
CA ARG A 77 -14.14 -8.77 -17.28
C ARG A 77 -15.01 -8.77 -18.56
N GLY A 78 -15.16 -7.59 -19.20
CA GLY A 78 -15.98 -7.46 -20.40
C GLY A 78 -15.28 -7.87 -21.69
N LYS A 79 -14.03 -7.47 -21.88
CA LYS A 79 -13.26 -7.65 -23.13
C LYS A 79 -12.17 -8.71 -23.06
N GLY A 80 -11.86 -9.23 -21.88
CA GLY A 80 -10.76 -10.18 -21.63
C GLY A 80 -9.36 -9.63 -21.92
N LYS A 81 -9.24 -8.32 -22.21
CA LYS A 81 -7.98 -7.68 -22.58
C LYS A 81 -7.82 -6.34 -21.89
N ILE A 82 -6.60 -6.08 -21.44
CA ILE A 82 -6.17 -4.78 -20.91
C ILE A 82 -5.51 -4.00 -22.04
N ASP A 83 -5.82 -2.70 -22.17
CA ASP A 83 -5.04 -1.81 -23.03
C ASP A 83 -3.66 -1.59 -22.38
N ARG A 84 -2.64 -2.11 -23.02
CA ARG A 84 -1.24 -2.06 -22.57
C ARG A 84 -0.37 -1.12 -23.37
N ARG A 85 -0.95 -0.27 -24.23
CA ARG A 85 -0.18 0.65 -25.08
C ARG A 85 0.75 1.55 -24.28
N TRP A 86 0.32 1.98 -23.11
CA TRP A 86 1.14 2.78 -22.20
C TRP A 86 2.43 2.07 -21.76
N VAL A 87 2.43 0.74 -21.64
CA VAL A 87 3.62 -0.07 -21.31
C VAL A 87 4.64 0.02 -22.42
N ASP A 88 4.20 -0.18 -23.68
CA ASP A 88 5.07 -0.07 -24.83
C ASP A 88 5.66 1.33 -24.99
N GLU A 89 4.88 2.37 -24.70
CA GLU A 89 5.30 3.76 -24.70
C GLU A 89 6.33 4.04 -23.61
N ALA A 90 6.09 3.58 -22.40
CA ALA A 90 7.02 3.73 -21.28
C ALA A 90 8.36 3.00 -21.54
N LEU A 91 8.31 1.80 -22.12
CA LEU A 91 9.51 1.03 -22.46
C LEU A 91 10.33 1.75 -23.55
N ARG A 92 9.67 2.25 -24.60
CA ARG A 92 10.36 3.01 -25.67
C ARG A 92 10.98 4.30 -25.12
N ALA A 93 10.29 5.01 -24.27
CA ALA A 93 10.82 6.23 -23.64
C ALA A 93 12.07 5.96 -22.80
N LYS A 94 12.23 4.74 -22.31
CA LYS A 94 13.44 4.28 -21.60
C LYS A 94 14.48 3.60 -22.48
N GLY A 95 14.34 3.68 -23.82
CA GLY A 95 15.28 3.10 -24.77
C GLY A 95 15.18 1.58 -24.93
N CYS A 96 14.12 0.93 -24.43
CA CYS A 96 13.91 -0.50 -24.61
C CYS A 96 13.41 -0.82 -26.02
N VAL A 97 13.91 -1.91 -26.63
CA VAL A 97 13.38 -2.42 -27.88
C VAL A 97 12.10 -3.21 -27.62
N VAL A 98 10.98 -2.72 -28.14
CA VAL A 98 9.68 -3.39 -28.04
C VAL A 98 9.39 -4.09 -29.37
N PRO A 99 9.45 -5.45 -29.43
CA PRO A 99 9.18 -6.19 -30.67
C PRO A 99 7.75 -6.03 -31.15
N ALA A 100 7.57 -5.83 -32.45
CA ALA A 100 6.24 -5.63 -33.06
C ALA A 100 5.31 -6.86 -32.94
N LYS A 101 5.84 -8.06 -32.72
CA LYS A 101 5.11 -9.34 -32.65
C LYS A 101 4.39 -9.64 -31.32
N LEU A 102 4.57 -8.84 -30.27
CA LEU A 102 3.82 -9.02 -29.01
C LEU A 102 2.37 -8.50 -29.07
N ARG A 103 1.91 -8.01 -30.22
CA ARG A 103 0.56 -7.45 -30.41
C ARG A 103 -0.54 -8.46 -30.73
N SER A 104 -0.22 -9.75 -30.89
CA SER A 104 -1.20 -10.76 -31.31
C SER A 104 -1.15 -12.02 -30.44
N ARG A 105 -1.61 -11.90 -29.21
CA ARG A 105 -2.21 -13.03 -28.47
C ARG A 105 -3.25 -12.50 -27.49
#